data_3b2b98b91bb8a5a678dd255c7cefd5aa
#
_entry.id   3b2b98b91bb8a5a678dd255c7cefd5aa
#
_cell.length_a   1.000
_cell.length_b   1.000
_cell.length_c   1.000
_cell.angle_alpha   90.00
_cell.angle_beta   90.00
_cell.angle_gamma   90.00
#
_symmetry.space_group_name_H-M   'P 1'
#
loop_
_entity.id
_entity.type
_entity.pdbx_description
1 polymer ?
#
loop_
_entity_poly.entity_id
_entity_poly.type
_entity_poly.pdbx_seq_one_letter_code
_entity_poly.pdbx_strand_id
1 'polypeptide(L)' 'MLEVTINGDSRQFGRALVVTELLDELALAGKRVAIERNGEIVPRSRYAETRLANGDQLEIVVAVGGG' A
#
# COMPACT_ATOMS: atom_id res chain seq x y z
N MET A 1 12.54 11.01 -1.54
CA MET A 1 12.43 9.71 -0.88
C MET A 1 11.13 9.59 -0.13
N LEU A 2 10.50 8.43 -0.21
CA LEU A 2 9.23 8.17 0.47
C LEU A 2 9.47 7.22 1.63
N GLU A 3 9.00 7.59 2.82
CA GLU A 3 9.05 6.72 3.98
C GLU A 3 7.65 6.50 4.52
N VAL A 4 7.25 5.25 4.62
CA VAL A 4 5.94 4.86 5.14
C VAL A 4 6.09 3.69 6.09
N THR A 5 5.09 3.48 6.92
CA THR A 5 5.03 2.31 7.79
C THR A 5 4.01 1.34 7.21
N ILE A 6 4.42 0.10 7.04
CA ILE A 6 3.54 -0.94 6.51
C ILE A 6 3.47 -2.05 7.52
N ASN A 7 2.27 -2.28 8.05
CA ASN A 7 2.03 -3.32 9.06
C ASN A 7 3.03 -3.22 10.21
N GLY A 8 3.31 -1.99 10.63
CA GLY A 8 4.21 -1.72 11.75
C GLY A 8 5.68 -1.61 11.38
N ASP A 9 6.05 -1.90 10.14
CA ASP A 9 7.45 -1.84 9.73
C ASP A 9 7.71 -0.62 8.86
N SER A 10 8.76 0.11 9.17
CA SER A 10 9.15 1.28 8.39
C SER A 10 9.79 0.82 7.08
N ARG A 11 9.34 1.40 5.97
CA ARG A 11 9.86 1.08 4.65
C ARG A 11 10.18 2.37 3.91
N GLN A 12 11.27 2.35 3.16
CA GLN A 12 11.70 3.50 2.39
C GLN A 12 11.79 3.16 0.91
N PHE A 13 11.38 4.10 0.08
CA PHE A 13 11.42 3.94 -1.37
C PHE A 13 12.11 5.16 -1.97
N GLY A 14 12.79 4.94 -3.08
CA GLY A 14 13.59 6.00 -3.68
C GLY A 14 12.79 7.09 -4.39
N ARG A 15 11.50 6.94 -4.51
CA ARG A 15 10.65 7.89 -5.23
C ARG A 15 9.25 7.89 -4.65
N ALA A 16 8.49 8.91 -5.00
CA ALA A 16 7.08 8.96 -4.62
C ALA A 16 6.31 7.86 -5.34
N LEU A 17 5.35 7.28 -4.65
CA LEU A 17 4.56 6.18 -5.18
C LEU A 17 3.07 6.44 -5.00
N VAL A 18 2.27 5.93 -5.94
CA VAL A 18 0.85 5.70 -5.69
C VAL A 18 0.67 4.26 -5.22
N VAL A 19 -0.53 3.93 -4.75
CA VAL A 19 -0.76 2.61 -4.15
C VAL A 19 -0.46 1.47 -5.13
N THR A 20 -0.85 1.59 -6.40
CA THR A 20 -0.54 0.54 -7.37
C THR A 20 0.96 0.31 -7.51
N GLU A 21 1.73 1.38 -7.48
CA GLU A 21 3.19 1.25 -7.56
C GLU A 21 3.76 0.62 -6.30
N LEU A 22 3.19 0.96 -5.15
CA LEU A 22 3.62 0.33 -3.91
C LEU A 22 3.40 -1.18 -3.95
N LEU A 23 2.25 -1.60 -4.46
CA LEU A 23 1.96 -3.03 -4.56
C LEU A 23 2.94 -3.74 -5.50
N ASP A 24 3.37 -3.06 -6.57
CA ASP A 24 4.42 -3.61 -7.43
C ASP A 24 5.72 -3.79 -6.65
N GLU A 25 6.10 -2.77 -5.88
CA GLU A 25 7.34 -2.83 -5.10
C GLU A 25 7.32 -3.95 -4.07
N LEU A 26 6.14 -4.26 -3.54
CA LEU A 26 5.99 -5.31 -2.54
C LEU A 26 5.72 -6.68 -3.16
N ALA A 27 5.73 -6.78 -4.48
CA ALA A 27 5.42 -8.01 -5.21
C ALA A 27 4.00 -8.50 -4.91
N LEU A 28 3.08 -7.58 -4.71
CA LEU A 28 1.69 -7.90 -4.44
C LEU A 28 0.76 -7.55 -5.59
N ALA A 29 1.30 -7.10 -6.71
CA ALA A 29 0.48 -6.77 -7.88
C ALA A 29 -0.31 -7.98 -8.32
N GLY A 30 -1.58 -7.78 -8.63
CA GLY A 30 -2.46 -8.86 -9.05
C GLY A 30 -3.03 -9.69 -7.94
N LYS A 31 -2.60 -9.47 -6.70
CA LYS A 31 -3.14 -10.19 -5.57
C LYS A 31 -4.31 -9.42 -4.97
N ARG A 32 -5.21 -10.12 -4.32
CA ARG A 32 -6.29 -9.48 -3.60
C ARG A 32 -5.75 -8.92 -2.30
N VAL A 33 -5.83 -7.62 -2.16
CA VAL A 33 -5.35 -6.97 -0.93
C VAL A 33 -6.42 -6.02 -0.44
N ALA A 34 -6.42 -5.80 0.88
CA ALA A 34 -7.16 -4.72 1.50
C ALA A 34 -6.15 -3.77 2.09
N ILE A 35 -6.32 -2.48 1.86
CA ILE A 35 -5.37 -1.47 2.30
C ILE A 35 -6.09 -0.42 3.12
N GLU A 36 -5.53 -0.14 4.31
CA GLU A 36 -5.92 1.01 5.11
C GLU A 36 -4.77 1.99 5.11
N ARG A 37 -5.10 3.26 5.00
CA ARG A 37 -4.12 4.34 5.04
C ARG A 37 -4.55 5.29 6.14
N ASN A 38 -3.72 5.40 7.17
CA ASN A 38 -4.01 6.28 8.31
C ASN A 38 -5.40 6.02 8.90
N GLY A 39 -5.76 4.75 8.99
CA GLY A 39 -7.02 4.34 9.59
C GLY A 39 -8.22 4.32 8.66
N GLU A 40 -8.02 4.66 7.40
CA GLU A 40 -9.12 4.68 6.43
C GLU A 40 -8.88 3.68 5.30
N ILE A 41 -9.93 2.98 4.93
CA ILE A 41 -9.86 2.03 3.82
C ILE A 41 -9.65 2.77 2.52
N VAL A 42 -8.70 2.31 1.71
CA VAL A 42 -8.50 2.82 0.36
C VAL A 42 -9.26 1.90 -0.60
N PRO A 43 -10.28 2.40 -1.30
CA PRO A 43 -10.99 1.57 -2.26
C PRO A 43 -10.07 1.15 -3.40
N ARG A 44 -10.27 -0.06 -3.89
CA ARG A 44 -9.46 -0.57 -4.99
C ARG A 44 -9.50 0.36 -6.20
N SER A 45 -10.64 0.95 -6.48
CA SER A 45 -10.79 1.84 -7.62
C SER A 45 -9.95 3.10 -7.50
N ARG A 46 -9.40 3.36 -6.32
CA ARG A 46 -8.58 4.55 -6.09
C ARG A 46 -7.09 4.25 -6.01
N TYR A 47 -6.70 3.00 -6.12
CA TYR A 47 -5.28 2.63 -5.95
C TYR A 47 -4.36 3.37 -6.92
N ALA A 48 -4.79 3.55 -8.15
CA ALA A 48 -3.94 4.15 -9.18
C ALA A 48 -3.77 5.66 -9.01
N GLU A 49 -4.59 6.28 -8.16
CA GLU A 49 -4.53 7.74 -7.99
C GLU A 49 -4.25 8.15 -6.55
N THR A 50 -4.10 7.20 -5.62
CA THR A 50 -3.82 7.52 -4.23
C THR A 50 -2.33 7.68 -4.03
N ARG A 51 -1.89 8.91 -3.86
CA ARG A 51 -0.48 9.21 -3.63
C ARG A 51 -0.15 9.02 -2.16
N LEU A 52 0.95 8.32 -1.92
CA LEU A 52 1.45 8.12 -0.58
C LEU A 52 2.32 9.30 -0.17
N ALA A 53 2.32 9.58 1.12
CA ALA A 53 3.09 10.68 1.68
C ALA A 53 3.99 10.16 2.80
N ASN A 54 5.06 10.88 3.05
CA ASN A 54 5.95 10.53 4.17
C ASN A 54 5.15 10.48 5.47
N GLY A 55 5.39 9.44 6.23
CA GLY A 55 4.72 9.26 7.50
C GLY A 55 3.39 8.52 7.41
N ASP A 56 2.94 8.19 6.21
CA ASP A 56 1.71 7.41 6.09
C ASP A 56 1.83 6.08 6.80
N GLN A 57 0.78 5.69 7.49
CA GLN A 57 0.69 4.40 8.15
C GLN A 57 -0.28 3.52 7.39
N LEU A 58 0.24 2.44 6.85
CA LEU A 58 -0.51 1.55 6.00
C LEU A 58 -0.67 0.20 6.66
N GLU A 59 -1.85 -0.38 6.49
CA GLU A 59 -2.05 -1.79 6.83
C GLU A 59 -2.51 -2.49 5.57
N ILE A 60 -1.80 -3.55 5.23
CA ILE A 60 -2.07 -4.31 4.03
C ILE A 60 -2.34 -5.75 4.41
N VAL A 61 -3.51 -6.23 4.06
CA VAL A 61 -3.89 -7.62 4.31
C VAL A 61 -4.07 -8.28 2.96
N VAL A 62 -3.40 -9.42 2.78
CA VAL A 62 -3.54 -10.20 1.55
C VAL A 62 -4.60 -11.27 1.80
N ALA A 63 -5.62 -11.29 0.95
CA ALA A 63 -6.66 -12.31 1.06
C ALA A 63 -6.05 -13.62 0.62
N VAL A 64 -6.20 -14.62 1.47
CA VAL A 64 -5.66 -15.94 1.18
C VAL A 64 -6.74 -16.86 0.68
N GLY A 65 -6.31 -17.71 -0.21
CA GLY A 65 -6.99 -18.89 -0.54
C GLY A 65 -8.19 -18.75 -1.34
N GLY A 66 -8.89 -18.19 -1.31
CA GLY A 66 -10.04 -18.01 -2.03
C GLY A 66 -10.46 -19.08 -2.98
N GLY A 67 -10.10 -20.01 -3.00
CA GLY A 67 -10.62 -21.09 -3.84
C GLY A 67 -11.01 -20.68 -5.22
#